data_c030dd780b4c2ab32ff5c0aa41cdcd48
#
_entry.id   c030dd780b4c2ab32ff5c0aa41cdcd48
#
_cell.length_a   1.000
_cell.length_b   1.000
_cell.length_c   1.000
_cell.angle_alpha   90.00
_cell.angle_beta   90.00
_cell.angle_gamma   90.00
#
_symmetry.space_group_name_H-M   'P 1'
#
loop_
_entity.id
_entity.type
_entity.pdbx_description
1 polymer ?
#
loop_
_entity_poly.entity_id
_entity_poly.type
_entity_poly.pdbx_seq_one_letter_code
_entity_poly.pdbx_strand_id
1 'polypeptide(L)'
;GYELVGVTYRTFDNISRGCMEKEKGCCSVDSLFEAKRMAQELGFEHHILDIRQEFEEHVIRNFIDEYLRGRTPNPCVICNSTIKWGKLLETADELGCDFIATGHYARIGKLDDRWYLRKGADFSKDQTYFLWTLTQENLSRTIFPLGELTKTEVRKIAFEQGYEKLSRKRESQEICFIPDNDYRTFLAAHVENYNEKYGPGYFVDTQGKKLGLHKGYPNYTIGQRKGLGIALGQPMFVLAIHPEDNTVVLGTREELQGKTFFAQNINLMKYAHIPEGKGITAKIRYRTEGKTASLYPEGNRIRVVFHENIDSITPGQSAVFYEGDDVVGGGVIAG
;
A
#
# COMPACT_ATOMS: atom_id res chain seq x y z
N GLY A 1 20.88 -8.81 25.15
CA GLY A 1 20.37 -7.74 24.27
C GLY A 1 20.87 -7.94 22.85
N TYR A 2 20.34 -7.18 21.91
CA TYR A 2 20.81 -7.15 20.54
C TYR A 2 21.87 -6.06 20.39
N GLU A 3 22.85 -6.29 19.52
CA GLU A 3 23.67 -5.22 18.95
C GLU A 3 22.83 -4.53 17.86
N LEU A 4 22.81 -3.20 17.86
CA LEU A 4 21.91 -2.43 16.99
C LEU A 4 22.69 -1.58 16.00
N VAL A 5 22.26 -1.62 14.74
CA VAL A 5 22.66 -0.68 13.69
C VAL A 5 21.42 0.01 13.14
N GLY A 6 21.40 1.32 13.16
CA GLY A 6 20.29 2.11 12.62
C GLY A 6 20.46 2.41 11.13
N VAL A 7 19.37 2.31 10.38
CA VAL A 7 19.36 2.69 8.95
C VAL A 7 18.17 3.60 8.68
N THR A 8 18.41 4.72 8.01
CA THR A 8 17.36 5.60 7.49
C THR A 8 17.54 5.79 5.99
N TYR A 9 16.46 5.63 5.25
CA TYR A 9 16.44 5.82 3.80
C TYR A 9 16.05 7.23 3.41
N ARG A 10 16.84 7.82 2.50
CA ARG A 10 16.44 8.99 1.72
C ARG A 10 15.79 8.49 0.44
N THR A 11 14.45 8.55 0.38
CA THR A 11 13.66 7.94 -0.70
C THR A 11 13.30 8.91 -1.83
N PHE A 12 13.10 10.19 -1.54
CA PHE A 12 12.82 11.23 -2.54
C PHE A 12 13.10 12.62 -1.98
N ASP A 13 13.25 13.61 -2.88
CA ASP A 13 13.43 15.01 -2.51
C ASP A 13 12.21 15.84 -2.88
N ASN A 14 11.63 16.48 -1.88
CA ASN A 14 10.60 17.51 -2.09
C ASN A 14 11.18 18.85 -2.59
N ILE A 15 12.51 18.98 -2.66
CA ILE A 15 13.24 20.26 -2.89
C ILE A 15 13.14 20.76 -4.32
N SER A 16 12.87 19.91 -5.31
CA SER A 16 13.00 20.25 -6.74
C SER A 16 11.90 21.11 -7.34
N ARG A 17 10.86 21.51 -6.58
CA ARG A 17 9.71 22.26 -7.14
C ARG A 17 9.19 23.39 -6.25
N GLY A 18 10.08 24.32 -5.84
CA GLY A 18 9.65 25.65 -5.40
C GLY A 18 8.82 25.76 -4.09
N CYS A 19 8.71 24.71 -3.29
CA CYS A 19 8.05 24.74 -2.00
C CYS A 19 9.05 24.63 -0.85
N MET A 20 9.80 25.71 -0.58
CA MET A 20 10.66 25.81 0.61
C MET A 20 9.88 25.86 1.93
N GLU A 21 8.55 25.92 1.95
CA GLU A 21 7.78 26.20 3.17
C GLU A 21 7.00 25.03 3.77
N LYS A 22 6.96 23.84 3.14
CA LYS A 22 6.18 22.71 3.70
C LYS A 22 6.86 21.35 3.49
N GLU A 23 8.01 21.14 4.12
CA GLU A 23 8.51 19.77 4.33
C GLU A 23 7.64 19.04 5.35
N LYS A 24 6.58 18.39 4.89
CA LYS A 24 5.73 17.51 5.70
C LYS A 24 5.87 16.07 5.20
N GLY A 25 6.67 15.28 5.88
CA GLY A 25 6.80 13.85 5.59
C GLY A 25 7.84 13.18 6.47
N CYS A 26 7.83 11.84 6.54
CA CYS A 26 8.82 11.06 7.30
C CYS A 26 10.22 11.06 6.66
N CYS A 27 10.36 11.53 5.42
CA CYS A 27 11.61 11.62 4.66
C CYS A 27 12.14 13.07 4.54
N SER A 28 11.70 14.00 5.40
CA SER A 28 12.28 15.34 5.45
C SER A 28 13.73 15.28 5.94
N VAL A 29 14.57 16.21 5.48
CA VAL A 29 15.98 16.33 5.92
C VAL A 29 16.06 16.40 7.44
N ASP A 30 15.14 17.13 8.06
CA ASP A 30 15.05 17.21 9.53
C ASP A 30 14.79 15.86 10.19
N SER A 31 13.93 15.01 9.59
CA SER A 31 13.66 13.67 10.12
C SER A 31 14.88 12.75 10.02
N LEU A 32 15.71 12.88 8.96
CA LEU A 32 16.96 12.14 8.82
C LEU A 32 17.97 12.51 9.92
N PHE A 33 18.14 13.81 10.18
CA PHE A 33 19.02 14.29 11.25
C PHE A 33 18.48 13.97 12.65
N GLU A 34 17.16 14.01 12.86
CA GLU A 34 16.52 13.60 14.11
C GLU A 34 16.81 12.12 14.41
N ALA A 35 16.68 11.23 13.41
CA ALA A 35 17.00 9.82 13.55
C ALA A 35 18.49 9.58 13.89
N LYS A 36 19.40 10.28 13.18
CA LYS A 36 20.83 10.19 13.43
C LYS A 36 21.20 10.66 14.84
N ARG A 37 20.63 11.77 15.29
CA ARG A 37 20.88 12.29 16.65
C ARG A 37 20.38 11.31 17.71
N MET A 38 19.19 10.75 17.52
CA MET A 38 18.61 9.77 18.44
C MET A 38 19.51 8.52 18.54
N ALA A 39 20.02 8.02 17.42
CA ALA A 39 20.95 6.89 17.43
C ALA A 39 22.24 7.19 18.23
N GLN A 40 22.79 8.40 18.07
CA GLN A 40 23.95 8.86 18.83
C GLN A 40 23.66 8.96 20.35
N GLU A 41 22.50 9.51 20.72
CA GLU A 41 22.05 9.60 22.11
C GLU A 41 21.86 8.21 22.75
N LEU A 42 21.42 7.24 21.97
CA LEU A 42 21.20 5.85 22.40
C LEU A 42 22.46 4.97 22.27
N GLY A 43 23.53 5.48 21.67
CA GLY A 43 24.84 4.84 21.62
C GLY A 43 25.00 3.72 20.60
N PHE A 44 24.27 3.78 19.45
CA PHE A 44 24.43 2.82 18.35
C PHE A 44 24.77 3.51 17.01
N GLU A 45 25.40 2.74 16.12
CA GLU A 45 25.77 3.21 14.78
C GLU A 45 24.53 3.48 13.91
N HIS A 46 24.58 4.53 13.05
CA HIS A 46 23.48 4.89 12.18
C HIS A 46 23.94 5.31 10.79
N HIS A 47 23.36 4.69 9.75
CA HIS A 47 23.60 4.98 8.35
C HIS A 47 22.42 5.68 7.72
N ILE A 48 22.71 6.65 6.85
CA ILE A 48 21.71 7.28 5.95
C ILE A 48 22.04 6.82 4.54
N LEU A 49 21.15 6.06 3.93
CA LEU A 49 21.33 5.51 2.60
C LEU A 49 20.48 6.27 1.58
N ASP A 50 21.11 6.73 0.51
CA ASP A 50 20.41 7.38 -0.59
C ASP A 50 19.92 6.33 -1.57
N ILE A 51 18.61 6.12 -1.59
CA ILE A 51 17.94 5.13 -2.44
C ILE A 51 16.88 5.79 -3.33
N ARG A 52 17.08 7.08 -3.65
CA ARG A 52 16.12 7.84 -4.45
C ARG A 52 15.92 7.25 -5.84
N GLN A 53 16.98 6.74 -6.46
CA GLN A 53 16.91 6.14 -7.78
C GLN A 53 16.08 4.86 -7.74
N GLU A 54 16.34 3.94 -6.82
CA GLU A 54 15.59 2.69 -6.67
C GLU A 54 14.12 2.97 -6.30
N PHE A 55 13.88 3.97 -5.47
CA PHE A 55 12.51 4.37 -5.12
C PHE A 55 11.75 4.92 -6.33
N GLU A 56 12.39 5.74 -7.15
CA GLU A 56 11.83 6.25 -8.42
C GLU A 56 11.51 5.10 -9.37
N GLU A 57 12.47 4.19 -9.59
CA GLU A 57 12.34 3.10 -10.55
C GLU A 57 11.28 2.07 -10.14
N HIS A 58 11.21 1.71 -8.87
CA HIS A 58 10.33 0.63 -8.42
C HIS A 58 8.98 1.12 -7.91
N VAL A 59 8.94 2.22 -7.17
CA VAL A 59 7.73 2.67 -6.48
C VAL A 59 6.98 3.73 -7.30
N ILE A 60 7.67 4.81 -7.69
CA ILE A 60 7.03 5.94 -8.38
C ILE A 60 6.64 5.53 -9.80
N ARG A 61 7.53 4.88 -10.55
CA ARG A 61 7.24 4.40 -11.90
C ARG A 61 6.10 3.39 -11.91
N ASN A 62 6.09 2.41 -10.98
CA ASN A 62 4.97 1.48 -10.85
C ASN A 62 3.65 2.20 -10.57
N PHE A 63 3.68 3.22 -9.69
CA PHE A 63 2.51 4.02 -9.38
C PHE A 63 1.95 4.73 -10.63
N ILE A 64 2.81 5.34 -11.42
CA ILE A 64 2.44 6.01 -12.66
C ILE A 64 1.87 5.00 -13.67
N ASP A 65 2.60 3.91 -13.92
CA ASP A 65 2.24 2.89 -14.91
C ASP A 65 0.88 2.25 -14.62
N GLU A 66 0.58 1.98 -13.36
CA GLU A 66 -0.72 1.40 -12.99
C GLU A 66 -1.88 2.37 -13.31
N TYR A 67 -1.74 3.66 -12.97
CA TYR A 67 -2.76 4.64 -13.36
C TYR A 67 -2.90 4.79 -14.88
N LEU A 68 -1.79 4.77 -15.62
CA LEU A 68 -1.81 4.83 -17.08
C LEU A 68 -2.42 3.57 -17.72
N ARG A 69 -2.48 2.45 -17.00
CA ARG A 69 -3.19 1.23 -17.38
C ARG A 69 -4.65 1.19 -16.91
N GLY A 70 -5.19 2.30 -16.35
CA GLY A 70 -6.54 2.35 -15.79
C GLY A 70 -6.72 1.56 -14.49
N ARG A 71 -5.64 1.19 -13.81
CA ARG A 71 -5.65 0.43 -12.56
C ARG A 71 -5.30 1.33 -11.37
N THR A 72 -5.59 0.87 -10.17
CA THR A 72 -5.30 1.64 -8.95
C THR A 72 -4.13 1.00 -8.20
N PRO A 73 -2.95 1.66 -8.14
CA PRO A 73 -1.76 1.11 -7.50
C PRO A 73 -1.87 1.03 -5.97
N ASN A 74 -1.00 0.20 -5.38
CA ASN A 74 -0.75 0.20 -3.95
C ASN A 74 0.76 0.41 -3.69
N PRO A 75 1.26 1.66 -3.73
CA PRO A 75 2.68 1.95 -3.64
C PRO A 75 3.30 1.54 -2.31
N CYS A 76 2.52 1.48 -1.21
CA CYS A 76 3.04 1.01 0.08
C CYS A 76 3.40 -0.47 0.07
N VAL A 77 2.65 -1.30 -0.66
CA VAL A 77 2.97 -2.73 -0.82
C VAL A 77 4.26 -2.90 -1.60
N ILE A 78 4.41 -2.17 -2.71
CA ILE A 78 5.63 -2.19 -3.53
C ILE A 78 6.83 -1.68 -2.73
N CYS A 79 6.69 -0.54 -2.03
CA CYS A 79 7.75 0.00 -1.18
C CYS A 79 8.18 -1.00 -0.10
N ASN A 80 7.25 -1.70 0.54
CA ASN A 80 7.61 -2.70 1.53
C ASN A 80 8.38 -3.85 0.89
N SER A 81 7.92 -4.42 -0.23
CA SER A 81 8.58 -5.59 -0.85
C SER A 81 9.94 -5.26 -1.45
N THR A 82 10.06 -4.16 -2.18
CA THR A 82 11.28 -3.87 -2.97
C THR A 82 12.29 -3.03 -2.18
N ILE A 83 11.81 -2.06 -1.42
CA ILE A 83 12.69 -1.12 -0.71
C ILE A 83 12.98 -1.62 0.71
N LYS A 84 11.93 -1.76 1.54
CA LYS A 84 12.16 -2.05 2.96
C LYS A 84 12.63 -3.49 3.21
N TRP A 85 12.15 -4.46 2.46
CA TRP A 85 12.60 -5.85 2.60
C TRP A 85 13.57 -6.30 1.50
N GLY A 86 13.66 -5.60 0.38
CA GLY A 86 14.72 -5.80 -0.59
C GLY A 86 16.02 -5.16 -0.09
N LYS A 87 16.09 -3.81 -0.18
CA LYS A 87 17.33 -3.07 0.15
C LYS A 87 17.75 -3.17 1.62
N LEU A 88 16.83 -3.24 2.59
CA LEU A 88 17.21 -3.35 3.99
C LEU A 88 17.84 -4.70 4.33
N LEU A 89 17.39 -5.80 3.71
CA LEU A 89 18.04 -7.09 3.88
C LEU A 89 19.43 -7.14 3.23
N GLU A 90 19.57 -6.58 2.02
CA GLU A 90 20.89 -6.43 1.39
C GLU A 90 21.84 -5.63 2.29
N THR A 91 21.37 -4.50 2.83
CA THR A 91 22.15 -3.68 3.77
C THR A 91 22.46 -4.43 5.07
N ALA A 92 21.51 -5.22 5.58
CA ALA A 92 21.73 -6.04 6.77
C ALA A 92 22.84 -7.07 6.54
N ASP A 93 22.85 -7.71 5.36
CA ASP A 93 23.90 -8.67 4.98
C ASP A 93 25.28 -7.98 4.87
N GLU A 94 25.36 -6.79 4.24
CA GLU A 94 26.59 -6.00 4.14
C GLU A 94 27.13 -5.57 5.52
N LEU A 95 26.24 -5.30 6.48
CA LEU A 95 26.58 -4.87 7.84
C LEU A 95 26.71 -6.05 8.82
N GLY A 96 26.57 -7.30 8.37
CA GLY A 96 26.65 -8.49 9.20
C GLY A 96 25.52 -8.64 10.21
N CYS A 97 24.32 -8.11 9.91
CA CYS A 97 23.15 -8.19 10.77
C CYS A 97 22.26 -9.40 10.41
N ASP A 98 21.94 -10.23 11.40
CA ASP A 98 21.08 -11.42 11.21
C ASP A 98 19.62 -11.05 10.98
N PHE A 99 19.13 -9.96 11.57
CA PHE A 99 17.73 -9.55 11.57
C PHE A 99 17.57 -8.09 11.16
N ILE A 100 16.41 -7.80 10.59
CA ILE A 100 15.92 -6.44 10.43
C ILE A 100 14.74 -6.16 11.37
N ALA A 101 14.68 -4.93 11.90
CA ALA A 101 13.59 -4.49 12.76
C ALA A 101 12.91 -3.25 12.15
N THR A 102 11.59 -3.25 12.13
CA THR A 102 10.80 -2.12 11.61
C THR A 102 9.64 -1.77 12.55
N GLY A 103 9.23 -0.51 12.54
CA GLY A 103 8.13 0.00 13.35
C GLY A 103 6.73 -0.33 12.85
N HIS A 104 6.54 -1.42 12.09
CA HIS A 104 5.21 -1.83 11.66
C HIS A 104 4.43 -2.48 12.79
N TYR A 105 3.13 -2.17 12.85
CA TYR A 105 2.18 -2.84 13.75
C TYR A 105 1.73 -4.16 13.11
N ALA A 106 2.56 -5.17 13.27
CA ALA A 106 2.33 -6.53 12.80
C ALA A 106 3.04 -7.50 13.77
N ARG A 107 2.66 -8.76 13.75
CA ARG A 107 3.32 -9.84 14.51
C ARG A 107 3.72 -10.95 13.56
N ILE A 108 4.67 -11.77 13.97
CA ILE A 108 5.10 -12.96 13.25
C ILE A 108 4.63 -14.18 14.00
N GLY A 109 4.02 -15.12 13.27
CA GLY A 109 3.69 -16.46 13.73
C GLY A 109 4.50 -17.50 12.96
N LYS A 110 4.55 -18.72 13.50
CA LYS A 110 5.14 -19.88 12.84
C LYS A 110 4.19 -21.06 12.96
N LEU A 111 3.96 -21.75 11.86
CA LEU A 111 3.20 -22.99 11.78
C LEU A 111 4.08 -24.01 11.04
N ASP A 112 4.46 -25.08 11.71
CA ASP A 112 5.46 -26.02 11.23
C ASP A 112 6.73 -25.28 10.78
N ASP A 113 7.12 -25.43 9.51
CA ASP A 113 8.32 -24.77 8.95
C ASP A 113 7.98 -23.44 8.24
N ARG A 114 6.74 -22.94 8.36
CA ARG A 114 6.32 -21.73 7.67
C ARG A 114 6.09 -20.56 8.61
N TRP A 115 6.65 -19.42 8.22
CA TRP A 115 6.43 -18.13 8.86
C TRP A 115 5.23 -17.42 8.22
N TYR A 116 4.46 -16.71 9.03
CA TYR A 116 3.34 -15.91 8.56
C TYR A 116 3.15 -14.66 9.42
N LEU A 117 2.43 -13.69 8.87
CA LEU A 117 2.06 -12.49 9.61
C LEU A 117 0.80 -12.71 10.44
N ARG A 118 0.75 -12.04 11.59
CA ARG A 118 -0.46 -11.87 12.40
C ARG A 118 -0.71 -10.38 12.60
N LYS A 119 -1.99 -9.99 12.69
CA LYS A 119 -2.35 -8.61 13.02
C LYS A 119 -1.68 -8.17 14.31
N GLY A 120 -1.27 -6.89 14.37
CA GLY A 120 -0.76 -6.29 15.58
C GLY A 120 -1.80 -6.29 16.71
N ALA A 121 -1.35 -6.12 17.96
CA ALA A 121 -2.24 -6.01 19.12
C ALA A 121 -3.19 -4.80 19.01
N ASP A 122 -2.74 -3.71 18.41
CA ASP A 122 -3.59 -2.57 18.04
C ASP A 122 -4.23 -2.79 16.68
N PHE A 123 -5.43 -3.34 16.64
CA PHE A 123 -6.19 -3.58 15.40
C PHE A 123 -6.45 -2.31 14.60
N SER A 124 -6.53 -1.14 15.26
CA SER A 124 -6.74 0.15 14.59
C SER A 124 -5.51 0.62 13.82
N LYS A 125 -4.35 0.05 14.12
CA LYS A 125 -3.04 0.36 13.53
C LYS A 125 -2.45 -0.81 12.75
N ASP A 126 -3.17 -1.92 12.64
CA ASP A 126 -2.70 -3.10 11.91
C ASP A 126 -2.22 -2.76 10.50
N GLN A 127 -1.01 -3.17 10.18
CA GLN A 127 -0.35 -2.89 8.90
C GLN A 127 -0.08 -4.16 8.06
N THR A 128 -0.59 -5.30 8.48
CA THR A 128 -0.40 -6.57 7.77
C THR A 128 -0.89 -6.53 6.32
N TYR A 129 -1.91 -5.71 6.03
CA TYR A 129 -2.40 -5.47 4.67
C TYR A 129 -1.32 -4.99 3.70
N PHE A 130 -0.31 -4.27 4.16
CA PHE A 130 0.77 -3.76 3.32
C PHE A 130 1.98 -4.69 3.24
N LEU A 131 1.95 -5.81 3.98
CA LEU A 131 3.09 -6.70 4.17
C LEU A 131 2.88 -8.09 3.57
N TRP A 132 1.76 -8.34 2.89
CA TRP A 132 1.41 -9.66 2.36
C TRP A 132 2.39 -10.21 1.32
N THR A 133 3.23 -9.37 0.75
CA THR A 133 4.26 -9.75 -0.25
C THR A 133 5.53 -10.30 0.36
N LEU A 134 5.71 -10.23 1.69
CA LEU A 134 6.93 -10.71 2.33
C LEU A 134 7.10 -12.21 2.16
N THR A 135 8.29 -12.62 1.76
CA THR A 135 8.66 -14.02 1.54
C THR A 135 8.92 -14.75 2.86
N GLN A 136 9.08 -16.07 2.82
CA GLN A 136 9.47 -16.87 3.98
C GLN A 136 10.83 -16.43 4.53
N GLU A 137 11.78 -16.11 3.66
CA GLU A 137 13.08 -15.57 4.03
C GLU A 137 12.94 -14.21 4.72
N ASN A 138 12.18 -13.27 4.15
CA ASN A 138 11.93 -11.98 4.77
C ASN A 138 11.35 -12.14 6.17
N LEU A 139 10.33 -12.98 6.33
CA LEU A 139 9.64 -13.19 7.61
C LEU A 139 10.55 -13.83 8.66
N SER A 140 11.41 -14.78 8.28
CA SER A 140 12.33 -15.47 9.21
C SER A 140 13.38 -14.53 9.80
N ARG A 141 13.71 -13.43 9.11
CA ARG A 141 14.72 -12.44 9.50
C ARG A 141 14.12 -11.11 9.97
N THR A 142 12.82 -11.07 10.25
CA THR A 142 12.13 -9.82 10.63
C THR A 142 11.70 -9.83 12.07
N ILE A 143 11.88 -8.69 12.75
CA ILE A 143 11.33 -8.40 14.06
C ILE A 143 10.41 -7.18 13.97
N PHE A 144 9.22 -7.28 14.57
CA PHE A 144 8.28 -6.17 14.71
C PHE A 144 8.16 -5.76 16.19
N PRO A 145 9.01 -4.85 16.68
CA PRO A 145 9.03 -4.49 18.10
C PRO A 145 7.72 -3.87 18.61
N LEU A 146 6.93 -3.28 17.70
CA LEU A 146 5.66 -2.64 18.04
C LEU A 146 4.45 -3.58 17.91
N GLY A 147 4.66 -4.83 17.54
CA GLY A 147 3.58 -5.78 17.25
C GLY A 147 2.65 -6.08 18.44
N GLU A 148 3.20 -6.10 19.64
CA GLU A 148 2.46 -6.37 20.89
C GLU A 148 2.02 -5.09 21.63
N LEU A 149 2.29 -3.90 21.07
CA LEU A 149 2.01 -2.62 21.72
C LEU A 149 0.88 -1.87 20.99
N THR A 150 0.07 -1.19 21.78
CA THR A 150 -0.86 -0.19 21.24
C THR A 150 -0.13 1.11 20.91
N LYS A 151 -0.67 1.93 20.02
CA LYS A 151 -0.11 3.26 19.70
C LYS A 151 -0.01 4.16 20.93
N THR A 152 -0.95 4.02 21.86
CA THR A 152 -0.96 4.76 23.11
C THR A 152 0.23 4.39 23.98
N GLU A 153 0.53 3.09 24.11
CA GLU A 153 1.70 2.60 24.85
C GLU A 153 3.00 3.05 24.20
N VAL A 154 3.12 2.96 22.87
CA VAL A 154 4.30 3.45 22.15
C VAL A 154 4.55 4.93 22.40
N ARG A 155 3.49 5.76 22.36
CA ARG A 155 3.61 7.20 22.68
C ARG A 155 4.02 7.45 24.13
N LYS A 156 3.48 6.67 25.07
CA LYS A 156 3.85 6.75 26.47
C LYS A 156 5.33 6.41 26.67
N ILE A 157 5.80 5.30 26.09
CA ILE A 157 7.23 4.91 26.13
C ILE A 157 8.12 6.02 25.56
N ALA A 158 7.78 6.58 24.38
CA ALA A 158 8.53 7.67 23.78
C ALA A 158 8.61 8.90 24.68
N PHE A 159 7.50 9.25 25.33
CA PHE A 159 7.44 10.38 26.29
C PHE A 159 8.31 10.11 27.52
N GLU A 160 8.21 8.94 28.13
CA GLU A 160 8.98 8.52 29.30
C GLU A 160 10.50 8.46 29.04
N GLN A 161 10.90 8.19 27.79
CA GLN A 161 12.27 8.22 27.33
C GLN A 161 12.76 9.63 26.93
N GLY A 162 11.98 10.68 27.18
CA GLY A 162 12.35 12.08 26.89
C GLY A 162 12.06 12.55 25.46
N TYR A 163 11.48 11.71 24.59
CA TYR A 163 11.17 12.06 23.20
C TYR A 163 9.77 12.68 23.07
N GLU A 164 9.51 13.79 23.81
CA GLU A 164 8.20 14.42 23.88
C GLU A 164 7.65 14.87 22.52
N LYS A 165 8.48 15.48 21.66
CA LYS A 165 8.08 15.90 20.32
C LYS A 165 7.63 14.71 19.46
N LEU A 166 8.38 13.60 19.51
CA LEU A 166 8.08 12.38 18.78
C LEU A 166 6.79 11.73 19.27
N SER A 167 6.55 11.71 20.60
CA SER A 167 5.32 11.15 21.19
C SER A 167 4.05 11.87 20.72
N ARG A 168 4.14 13.15 20.34
CA ARG A 168 3.04 14.00 19.86
C ARG A 168 2.96 14.08 18.33
N LYS A 169 3.94 13.52 17.59
CA LYS A 169 3.98 13.59 16.12
C LYS A 169 2.73 12.98 15.52
N ARG A 170 2.10 13.69 14.58
CA ARG A 170 0.95 13.19 13.81
C ARG A 170 1.41 12.11 12.84
N GLU A 171 0.56 11.12 12.62
CA GLU A 171 0.82 10.07 11.65
C GLU A 171 0.61 10.58 10.23
N SER A 172 1.51 10.16 9.33
CA SER A 172 1.28 10.33 7.90
C SER A 172 0.24 9.30 7.45
N GLN A 173 -0.89 9.76 6.93
CA GLN A 173 -1.98 8.89 6.44
C GLN A 173 -2.05 8.83 4.92
N GLU A 174 -1.14 9.49 4.23
CA GLU A 174 -1.14 9.70 2.78
C GLU A 174 0.08 9.06 2.12
N ILE A 175 0.06 8.99 0.80
CA ILE A 175 1.20 8.50 0.02
C ILE A 175 2.38 9.46 0.25
N CYS A 176 3.49 8.93 0.73
CA CYS A 176 4.61 9.72 1.24
C CYS A 176 5.22 10.69 0.20
N PHE A 177 5.19 10.34 -1.09
CA PHE A 177 5.70 11.17 -2.18
C PHE A 177 4.63 12.06 -2.85
N ILE A 178 3.39 12.08 -2.33
CA ILE A 178 2.28 12.94 -2.78
C ILE A 178 1.75 13.75 -1.57
N PRO A 179 2.48 14.80 -1.17
CA PRO A 179 2.19 15.50 0.09
C PRO A 179 0.84 16.22 0.12
N ASP A 180 0.32 16.61 -1.06
CA ASP A 180 -0.96 17.31 -1.18
C ASP A 180 -2.14 16.36 -1.44
N ASN A 181 -1.92 15.05 -1.39
CA ASN A 181 -2.89 13.99 -1.70
C ASN A 181 -3.57 14.16 -3.07
N ASP A 182 -2.93 14.89 -3.99
CA ASP A 182 -3.39 15.10 -5.36
C ASP A 182 -2.51 14.33 -6.36
N TYR A 183 -2.84 13.04 -6.51
CA TYR A 183 -2.13 12.18 -7.45
C TYR A 183 -2.30 12.61 -8.92
N ARG A 184 -3.34 13.38 -9.25
CA ARG A 184 -3.59 13.86 -10.60
C ARG A 184 -2.57 14.90 -11.03
N THR A 185 -2.34 15.88 -10.15
CA THR A 185 -1.26 16.88 -10.35
C THR A 185 0.10 16.19 -10.38
N PHE A 186 0.31 15.16 -9.55
CA PHE A 186 1.53 14.37 -9.57
C PHE A 186 1.74 13.67 -10.92
N LEU A 187 0.73 12.97 -11.47
CA LEU A 187 0.81 12.33 -12.78
C LEU A 187 1.11 13.35 -13.90
N ALA A 188 0.38 14.46 -13.93
CA ALA A 188 0.58 15.51 -14.93
C ALA A 188 1.99 16.12 -14.90
N ALA A 189 2.63 16.10 -13.73
CA ALA A 189 3.97 16.63 -13.55
C ALA A 189 5.09 15.64 -13.89
N HIS A 190 4.83 14.32 -13.85
CA HIS A 190 5.85 13.27 -14.04
C HIS A 190 5.71 12.54 -15.38
N VAL A 191 4.61 12.71 -16.10
CA VAL A 191 4.40 12.08 -17.41
C VAL A 191 4.56 13.12 -18.50
N GLU A 192 5.49 12.87 -19.39
CA GLU A 192 5.76 13.74 -20.53
C GLU A 192 4.54 13.81 -21.47
N ASN A 193 4.15 15.04 -21.85
CA ASN A 193 2.99 15.32 -22.71
C ASN A 193 1.68 14.71 -22.18
N TYR A 194 1.52 14.70 -20.84
CA TYR A 194 0.38 14.05 -20.17
C TYR A 194 -0.97 14.49 -20.74
N ASN A 195 -1.19 15.81 -20.91
CA ASN A 195 -2.48 16.34 -21.38
C ASN A 195 -2.75 16.02 -22.86
N GLU A 196 -1.74 15.82 -23.67
CA GLU A 196 -1.87 15.41 -25.08
C GLU A 196 -2.21 13.92 -25.19
N LYS A 197 -1.51 13.08 -24.39
CA LYS A 197 -1.69 11.62 -24.41
C LYS A 197 -2.94 11.16 -23.69
N TYR A 198 -3.29 11.79 -22.57
CA TYR A 198 -4.34 11.40 -21.64
C TYR A 198 -5.36 12.53 -21.42
N GLY A 199 -5.65 13.29 -22.49
CA GLY A 199 -6.58 14.39 -22.49
C GLY A 199 -8.04 13.97 -22.32
N PRO A 200 -9.00 14.88 -22.61
CA PRO A 200 -10.43 14.63 -22.42
C PRO A 200 -10.93 13.40 -23.17
N GLY A 201 -11.79 12.62 -22.51
CA GLY A 201 -12.51 11.50 -23.07
C GLY A 201 -13.97 11.53 -22.63
N TYR A 202 -14.70 10.43 -22.78
CA TYR A 202 -16.12 10.40 -22.48
C TYR A 202 -16.45 9.57 -21.24
N PHE A 203 -17.28 10.11 -20.36
CA PHE A 203 -18.09 9.29 -19.48
C PHE A 203 -19.18 8.59 -20.30
N VAL A 204 -19.35 7.31 -20.06
CA VAL A 204 -20.41 6.51 -20.67
C VAL A 204 -21.19 5.75 -19.60
N ASP A 205 -22.44 5.38 -19.88
CA ASP A 205 -23.16 4.41 -19.05
C ASP A 205 -22.79 2.96 -19.42
N THR A 206 -23.39 1.99 -18.75
CA THR A 206 -23.17 0.55 -18.97
C THR A 206 -23.65 0.07 -20.37
N GLN A 207 -24.37 0.89 -21.10
CA GLN A 207 -24.83 0.64 -22.47
C GLN A 207 -23.98 1.37 -23.52
N GLY A 208 -22.95 2.10 -23.10
CA GLY A 208 -22.06 2.86 -23.98
C GLY A 208 -22.60 4.23 -24.40
N LYS A 209 -23.72 4.69 -23.83
CA LYS A 209 -24.26 6.02 -24.11
C LYS A 209 -23.39 7.09 -23.46
N LYS A 210 -22.99 8.09 -24.23
CA LYS A 210 -22.19 9.23 -23.76
C LYS A 210 -22.99 10.09 -22.78
N LEU A 211 -22.39 10.30 -21.60
CA LEU A 211 -22.98 11.11 -20.54
C LEU A 211 -22.34 12.51 -20.43
N GLY A 212 -21.10 12.66 -20.90
CA GLY A 212 -20.38 13.92 -20.88
C GLY A 212 -18.85 13.70 -21.04
N LEU A 213 -18.08 14.77 -20.91
CA LEU A 213 -16.62 14.72 -21.03
C LEU A 213 -15.95 14.59 -19.66
N HIS A 214 -14.85 13.85 -19.62
CA HIS A 214 -13.95 13.79 -18.47
C HIS A 214 -12.55 14.34 -18.83
N LYS A 215 -11.70 14.54 -17.82
CA LYS A 215 -10.37 15.16 -17.94
C LYS A 215 -9.24 14.15 -18.27
N GLY A 216 -9.54 13.00 -18.84
CA GLY A 216 -8.62 11.91 -19.07
C GLY A 216 -8.81 10.78 -18.04
N TYR A 217 -8.86 9.52 -18.52
CA TYR A 217 -9.19 8.36 -17.69
C TYR A 217 -8.24 8.15 -16.49
N PRO A 218 -6.92 8.47 -16.52
CA PRO A 218 -6.06 8.22 -15.36
C PRO A 218 -6.42 9.06 -14.13
N ASN A 219 -7.28 10.08 -14.29
CA ASN A 219 -7.76 10.92 -13.20
C ASN A 219 -8.87 10.28 -12.37
N TYR A 220 -9.27 9.05 -12.70
CA TYR A 220 -10.40 8.37 -12.07
C TYR A 220 -10.00 7.03 -11.46
N THR A 221 -10.80 6.57 -10.50
CA THR A 221 -10.58 5.31 -9.78
C THR A 221 -11.92 4.59 -9.64
N ILE A 222 -11.95 3.27 -9.82
CA ILE A 222 -13.17 2.46 -9.64
C ILE A 222 -13.74 2.66 -8.23
N GLY A 223 -15.05 2.91 -8.16
CA GLY A 223 -15.77 3.26 -6.93
C GLY A 223 -15.77 4.75 -6.60
N GLN A 224 -15.09 5.60 -7.38
CA GLN A 224 -15.12 7.05 -7.18
C GLN A 224 -16.53 7.60 -7.46
N ARG A 225 -17.05 8.41 -6.50
CA ARG A 225 -18.34 9.12 -6.61
C ARG A 225 -18.16 10.62 -6.73
N LYS A 226 -17.19 11.17 -5.95
CA LYS A 226 -16.96 12.63 -5.88
C LYS A 226 -15.94 13.07 -6.94
N GLY A 227 -16.05 14.34 -7.39
CA GLY A 227 -15.06 14.91 -8.30
C GLY A 227 -15.18 14.41 -9.74
N LEU A 228 -16.33 13.86 -10.15
CA LEU A 228 -16.59 13.48 -11.55
C LEU A 228 -16.75 14.72 -12.45
N GLY A 229 -17.22 15.86 -11.90
CA GLY A 229 -17.37 17.10 -12.67
C GLY A 229 -18.55 17.09 -13.64
N ILE A 230 -19.52 16.20 -13.44
CA ILE A 230 -20.72 16.04 -14.27
C ILE A 230 -21.95 15.94 -13.38
N ALA A 231 -23.05 16.57 -13.80
CA ALA A 231 -24.36 16.54 -13.12
C ALA A 231 -25.25 15.50 -13.78
N LEU A 232 -25.58 14.42 -13.10
CA LEU A 232 -26.32 13.28 -13.63
C LEU A 232 -27.71 13.07 -12.96
N GLY A 233 -28.13 14.00 -12.08
CA GLY A 233 -29.42 13.93 -11.39
C GLY A 233 -29.50 12.88 -10.28
N GLN A 234 -28.59 11.90 -10.24
CA GLN A 234 -28.47 10.85 -9.22
C GLN A 234 -27.00 10.54 -8.91
N PRO A 235 -26.69 9.96 -7.74
CA PRO A 235 -25.34 9.52 -7.41
C PRO A 235 -24.87 8.43 -8.38
N MET A 236 -23.77 8.69 -9.10
CA MET A 236 -23.11 7.73 -9.99
C MET A 236 -21.69 7.43 -9.50
N PHE A 237 -21.21 6.25 -9.84
CA PHE A 237 -19.90 5.72 -9.46
C PHE A 237 -19.12 5.30 -10.70
N VAL A 238 -17.80 5.40 -10.64
CA VAL A 238 -16.93 4.81 -11.66
C VAL A 238 -16.99 3.28 -11.51
N LEU A 239 -17.48 2.59 -12.53
CA LEU A 239 -17.58 1.13 -12.58
C LEU A 239 -16.40 0.49 -13.28
N ALA A 240 -15.95 1.08 -14.38
CA ALA A 240 -14.82 0.59 -15.17
C ALA A 240 -14.06 1.76 -15.82
N ILE A 241 -12.83 1.50 -16.20
CA ILE A 241 -11.94 2.41 -16.91
C ILE A 241 -11.39 1.65 -18.10
N HIS A 242 -11.56 2.21 -19.31
CA HIS A 242 -11.09 1.65 -20.56
C HIS A 242 -10.01 2.55 -21.17
N PRO A 243 -8.73 2.26 -20.94
CA PRO A 243 -7.63 3.05 -21.48
C PRO A 243 -7.58 3.10 -23.00
N GLU A 244 -7.96 2.00 -23.65
CA GLU A 244 -7.87 1.78 -25.09
C GLU A 244 -8.71 2.76 -25.92
N ASP A 245 -9.85 3.22 -25.38
CA ASP A 245 -10.75 4.16 -26.04
C ASP A 245 -10.98 5.45 -25.23
N ASN A 246 -10.22 5.63 -24.15
CA ASN A 246 -10.29 6.76 -23.24
C ASN A 246 -11.71 6.98 -22.71
N THR A 247 -12.37 5.91 -22.26
CA THR A 247 -13.69 5.98 -21.64
C THR A 247 -13.70 5.61 -20.18
N VAL A 248 -14.60 6.21 -19.42
CA VAL A 248 -14.88 5.91 -18.01
C VAL A 248 -16.35 5.56 -17.88
N VAL A 249 -16.63 4.31 -17.48
CA VAL A 249 -18.00 3.83 -17.30
C VAL A 249 -18.55 4.27 -15.96
N LEU A 250 -19.71 4.91 -15.98
CA LEU A 250 -20.45 5.30 -14.77
C LEU A 250 -21.71 4.46 -14.61
N GLY A 251 -22.03 4.13 -13.36
CA GLY A 251 -23.25 3.42 -13.02
C GLY A 251 -23.71 3.66 -11.59
N THR A 252 -24.78 2.98 -11.22
CA THR A 252 -25.34 3.03 -9.88
C THR A 252 -24.49 2.26 -8.87
N ARG A 253 -24.85 2.34 -7.60
CA ARG A 253 -24.16 1.56 -6.56
C ARG A 253 -24.41 0.06 -6.71
N GLU A 254 -25.58 -0.32 -7.13
CA GLU A 254 -25.95 -1.72 -7.35
C GLU A 254 -25.12 -2.34 -8.47
N GLU A 255 -24.86 -1.59 -9.56
CA GLU A 255 -23.99 -2.00 -10.67
C GLU A 255 -22.50 -2.05 -10.29
N LEU A 256 -22.08 -1.29 -9.26
CA LEU A 256 -20.72 -1.31 -8.75
C LEU A 256 -20.41 -2.58 -7.95
N GLN A 257 -21.43 -3.27 -7.44
CA GLN A 257 -21.29 -4.42 -6.57
C GLN A 257 -20.88 -5.68 -7.33
N GLY A 258 -20.00 -6.46 -6.72
CA GLY A 258 -19.57 -7.75 -7.25
C GLY A 258 -19.32 -8.77 -6.14
N LYS A 259 -19.24 -10.05 -6.52
CA LYS A 259 -18.92 -11.16 -5.58
C LYS A 259 -17.62 -11.87 -5.91
N THR A 260 -17.16 -11.77 -7.15
CA THR A 260 -16.08 -12.62 -7.63
C THR A 260 -15.01 -11.79 -8.33
N PHE A 261 -13.76 -12.12 -8.08
CA PHE A 261 -12.62 -11.62 -8.81
C PHE A 261 -11.48 -12.64 -8.85
N PHE A 262 -10.51 -12.43 -9.72
CA PHE A 262 -9.24 -13.16 -9.71
C PHE A 262 -8.15 -12.37 -9.02
N ALA A 263 -7.43 -13.02 -8.13
CA ALA A 263 -6.17 -12.51 -7.59
C ALA A 263 -5.01 -13.18 -8.32
N GLN A 264 -4.00 -12.41 -8.71
CA GLN A 264 -2.77 -12.85 -9.39
C GLN A 264 -1.54 -12.41 -8.58
N ASN A 265 -0.33 -12.85 -8.99
CA ASN A 265 0.90 -12.59 -8.24
C ASN A 265 0.76 -13.03 -6.78
N ILE A 266 0.29 -14.26 -6.60
CA ILE A 266 -0.05 -14.81 -5.29
C ILE A 266 1.20 -15.05 -4.45
N ASN A 267 1.16 -14.60 -3.20
CA ASN A 267 2.09 -14.98 -2.15
C ASN A 267 1.34 -15.67 -1.00
N LEU A 268 1.65 -16.93 -0.73
CA LEU A 268 1.08 -17.70 0.38
C LEU A 268 2.08 -17.73 1.54
N MET A 269 1.63 -17.29 2.71
CA MET A 269 2.45 -17.24 3.93
C MET A 269 2.22 -18.46 4.81
N LYS A 270 1.05 -18.56 5.42
CA LYS A 270 0.73 -19.56 6.45
C LYS A 270 0.74 -20.99 5.92
N TYR A 271 0.27 -21.19 4.70
CA TYR A 271 0.17 -22.50 4.06
C TYR A 271 0.98 -22.53 2.76
N ALA A 272 1.53 -23.69 2.41
CA ALA A 272 2.19 -23.89 1.12
C ALA A 272 1.16 -23.95 -0.02
N HIS A 273 -0.02 -24.50 0.27
CA HIS A 273 -1.11 -24.68 -0.69
C HIS A 273 -2.44 -24.32 -0.05
N ILE A 274 -3.37 -23.82 -0.86
CA ILE A 274 -4.74 -23.53 -0.46
C ILE A 274 -5.64 -24.65 -0.99
N PRO A 275 -6.40 -25.34 -0.13
CA PRO A 275 -7.42 -26.28 -0.59
C PRO A 275 -8.56 -25.53 -1.27
N GLU A 276 -9.20 -26.18 -2.26
CA GLU A 276 -10.37 -25.64 -2.96
C GLU A 276 -11.50 -25.35 -1.97
N GLY A 277 -12.14 -24.19 -2.12
CA GLY A 277 -13.22 -23.75 -1.24
C GLY A 277 -12.78 -23.30 0.16
N LYS A 278 -11.47 -23.10 0.40
CA LYS A 278 -10.96 -22.61 1.69
C LYS A 278 -11.67 -21.32 2.11
N GLY A 279 -12.42 -21.39 3.21
CA GLY A 279 -13.05 -20.23 3.82
C GLY A 279 -12.05 -19.31 4.51
N ILE A 280 -12.15 -18.02 4.23
CA ILE A 280 -11.27 -16.96 4.77
C ILE A 280 -12.04 -15.65 4.94
N THR A 281 -11.38 -14.67 5.54
CA THR A 281 -11.77 -13.26 5.44
C THR A 281 -10.86 -12.58 4.42
N ALA A 282 -11.44 -12.02 3.34
CA ALA A 282 -10.67 -11.27 2.34
C ALA A 282 -10.82 -9.76 2.56
N LYS A 283 -9.69 -9.05 2.55
CA LYS A 283 -9.62 -7.60 2.64
C LYS A 283 -9.06 -7.04 1.33
N ILE A 284 -9.86 -6.24 0.62
CA ILE A 284 -9.49 -5.68 -0.70
C ILE A 284 -9.14 -4.19 -0.67
N ARG A 285 -9.15 -3.58 0.50
CA ARG A 285 -8.73 -2.19 0.77
C ARG A 285 -8.26 -2.07 2.21
N TYR A 286 -7.28 -1.22 2.44
CA TYR A 286 -6.70 -1.03 3.78
C TYR A 286 -7.73 -0.59 4.83
N ARG A 287 -8.57 0.41 4.49
CA ARG A 287 -9.50 1.04 5.45
C ARG A 287 -10.86 0.34 5.58
N THR A 288 -11.07 -0.76 4.86
CA THR A 288 -12.32 -1.54 4.98
C THR A 288 -12.14 -2.74 5.90
N GLU A 289 -13.21 -3.16 6.53
CA GLU A 289 -13.26 -4.46 7.17
C GLU A 289 -13.18 -5.56 6.11
N GLY A 290 -12.54 -6.68 6.47
CA GLY A 290 -12.54 -7.87 5.63
C GLY A 290 -13.92 -8.52 5.60
N LYS A 291 -14.21 -9.20 4.50
CA LYS A 291 -15.48 -9.93 4.29
C LYS A 291 -15.22 -11.41 4.06
N THR A 292 -16.16 -12.25 4.49
CA THR A 292 -16.06 -13.69 4.30
C THR A 292 -16.07 -14.07 2.82
N ALA A 293 -15.16 -14.94 2.45
CA ALA A 293 -14.98 -15.40 1.09
C ALA A 293 -14.44 -16.84 1.05
N SER A 294 -14.57 -17.48 -0.08
CA SER A 294 -13.95 -18.78 -0.39
C SER A 294 -12.91 -18.62 -1.47
N LEU A 295 -11.78 -19.33 -1.33
CA LEU A 295 -10.67 -19.34 -2.27
C LEU A 295 -10.71 -20.59 -3.14
N TYR A 296 -10.52 -20.42 -4.45
CA TYR A 296 -10.46 -21.47 -5.45
C TYR A 296 -9.19 -21.30 -6.27
N PRO A 297 -8.12 -22.09 -6.01
CA PRO A 297 -6.90 -22.04 -6.82
C PRO A 297 -7.17 -22.45 -8.26
N GLU A 298 -6.72 -21.63 -9.23
CA GLU A 298 -6.85 -21.87 -10.66
C GLU A 298 -5.53 -21.53 -11.38
N GLY A 299 -4.66 -22.53 -11.50
CA GLY A 299 -3.33 -22.34 -12.05
C GLY A 299 -2.47 -21.40 -11.18
N ASN A 300 -2.01 -20.28 -11.76
CA ASN A 300 -1.22 -19.26 -11.08
C ASN A 300 -2.06 -18.14 -10.46
N ARG A 301 -3.39 -18.26 -10.46
CA ARG A 301 -4.35 -17.32 -9.91
C ARG A 301 -5.21 -17.98 -8.84
N ILE A 302 -5.86 -17.15 -8.02
CA ILE A 302 -6.90 -17.60 -7.10
C ILE A 302 -8.18 -16.86 -7.46
N ARG A 303 -9.26 -17.61 -7.73
CA ARG A 303 -10.60 -17.04 -7.81
C ARG A 303 -11.13 -16.88 -6.39
N VAL A 304 -11.46 -15.65 -6.05
CA VAL A 304 -12.01 -15.26 -4.75
C VAL A 304 -13.51 -15.03 -4.90
N VAL A 305 -14.31 -15.74 -4.10
CA VAL A 305 -15.78 -15.64 -4.15
C VAL A 305 -16.28 -15.18 -2.79
N PHE A 306 -16.76 -13.94 -2.69
CA PHE A 306 -17.37 -13.42 -1.48
C PHE A 306 -18.75 -14.03 -1.22
N HIS A 307 -19.11 -14.19 0.05
CA HIS A 307 -20.42 -14.72 0.42
C HIS A 307 -21.54 -13.67 0.31
N GLU A 308 -21.18 -12.40 0.25
CA GLU A 308 -22.08 -11.26 0.00
C GLU A 308 -21.54 -10.33 -1.10
N ASN A 309 -22.40 -9.45 -1.62
CA ASN A 309 -21.94 -8.43 -2.56
C ASN A 309 -21.05 -7.42 -1.83
N ILE A 310 -19.99 -7.01 -2.49
CA ILE A 310 -19.07 -5.97 -2.00
C ILE A 310 -18.91 -4.86 -3.03
N ASP A 311 -18.73 -3.65 -2.54
CA ASP A 311 -18.53 -2.48 -3.39
C ASP A 311 -17.09 -2.42 -3.92
N SER A 312 -16.95 -2.08 -5.18
CA SER A 312 -15.68 -1.62 -5.78
C SER A 312 -14.53 -2.63 -5.69
N ILE A 313 -14.65 -3.76 -6.35
CA ILE A 313 -13.51 -4.63 -6.67
C ILE A 313 -12.63 -3.87 -7.64
N THR A 314 -11.44 -3.46 -7.21
CA THR A 314 -10.60 -2.50 -7.95
C THR A 314 -9.33 -3.16 -8.45
N PRO A 315 -9.14 -3.34 -9.79
CA PRO A 315 -7.91 -3.87 -10.36
C PRO A 315 -6.66 -3.09 -9.96
N GLY A 316 -5.58 -3.81 -9.69
CA GLY A 316 -4.31 -3.27 -9.20
C GLY A 316 -4.21 -3.14 -7.68
N GLN A 317 -5.34 -3.14 -6.95
CA GLN A 317 -5.33 -3.16 -5.50
C GLN A 317 -4.99 -4.56 -4.96
N SER A 318 -4.49 -4.62 -3.73
CA SER A 318 -4.21 -5.87 -3.03
C SER A 318 -5.48 -6.53 -2.50
N ALA A 319 -5.53 -7.85 -2.61
CA ALA A 319 -6.45 -8.70 -1.88
C ALA A 319 -5.65 -9.51 -0.85
N VAL A 320 -5.92 -9.33 0.44
CA VAL A 320 -5.21 -10.02 1.52
C VAL A 320 -6.16 -10.96 2.23
N PHE A 321 -5.73 -12.21 2.43
CA PHE A 321 -6.52 -13.32 2.94
C PHE A 321 -6.16 -13.59 4.40
N TYR A 322 -7.16 -13.62 5.26
CA TYR A 322 -6.99 -13.81 6.70
C TYR A 322 -7.77 -15.03 7.20
N GLU A 323 -7.18 -15.72 8.16
CA GLU A 323 -7.82 -16.72 8.98
C GLU A 323 -7.75 -16.25 10.44
N GLY A 324 -8.84 -15.67 10.94
CA GLY A 324 -8.81 -14.90 12.19
C GLY A 324 -7.87 -13.70 12.06
N ASP A 325 -6.81 -13.67 12.87
CA ASP A 325 -5.78 -12.62 12.84
C ASP A 325 -4.57 -12.98 11.97
N ASP A 326 -4.49 -14.22 11.52
CA ASP A 326 -3.35 -14.72 10.76
C ASP A 326 -3.50 -14.40 9.26
N VAL A 327 -2.43 -13.90 8.64
CA VAL A 327 -2.39 -13.71 7.20
C VAL A 327 -2.09 -15.04 6.52
N VAL A 328 -3.05 -15.53 5.76
CA VAL A 328 -2.90 -16.73 4.93
C VAL A 328 -2.03 -16.44 3.72
N GLY A 329 -2.20 -15.25 3.14
CA GLY A 329 -1.48 -14.77 1.97
C GLY A 329 -2.21 -13.61 1.32
N GLY A 330 -1.87 -13.30 0.08
CA GLY A 330 -2.51 -12.25 -0.70
C GLY A 330 -2.17 -12.34 -2.18
N GLY A 331 -2.70 -11.39 -2.93
CA GLY A 331 -2.47 -11.22 -4.36
C GLY A 331 -2.92 -9.84 -4.84
N VAL A 332 -2.69 -9.54 -6.10
CA VAL A 332 -3.16 -8.34 -6.78
C VAL A 332 -4.46 -8.66 -7.51
N ILE A 333 -5.48 -7.83 -7.35
CA ILE A 333 -6.76 -7.96 -8.06
C ILE A 333 -6.50 -7.79 -9.56
N ALA A 334 -6.84 -8.81 -10.35
CA ALA A 334 -6.70 -8.78 -11.80
C ALA A 334 -7.70 -7.81 -12.43
N GLY A 335 -7.31 -7.23 -13.57
CA GLY A 335 -8.17 -6.43 -14.44
C GLY A 335 -8.86 -7.28 -15.48
#